data_e40197c7139561f2b0cd4868ea7420cd
#
_entry.id   e40197c7139561f2b0cd4868ea7420cd
#
_cell.length_a   1.000
_cell.length_b   1.000
_cell.length_c   1.000
_cell.angle_alpha   90.00
_cell.angle_beta   90.00
_cell.angle_gamma   90.00
#
_symmetry.space_group_name_H-M   'P 1'
#
loop_
_entity.id
_entity.type
_entity.pdbx_description
1 polymer ?
#
loop_
_entity_poly.entity_id
_entity_poly.type
_entity_poly.pdbx_seq_one_letter_code
_entity_poly.pdbx_strand_id
1 'polypeptide(L)'
;PSCVVLVATVRALKYNGGVPKAETGKENLEALEKGLPNLLRHVENITKVYKLPCVVAINRFPQDTEAELKLVEEKCKALGVKEVIRLCDQPNDFTFSYDVDAPIKDKIEAIVKKIYHGDGVTFTANAEKQIKTLTELGYDKMPICMAKTQYSFSDDPAKLGAPKGFTVTVRNVKVSAGEDFRVALTGEIMTMPSLQKVPATERIDVDENGKISV
;
A
#
# COMPACT_ATOMS: atom_id res chain seq x y z
N PRO A 1 -8.61 0.44 -13.93
CA PRO A 1 -7.84 1.69 -13.97
C PRO A 1 -6.87 1.68 -15.14
N SER A 2 -6.66 2.86 -15.77
CA SER A 2 -5.76 2.99 -16.93
C SER A 2 -4.29 3.14 -16.54
N CYS A 3 -4.04 3.72 -15.37
CA CYS A 3 -2.70 3.95 -14.82
C CYS A 3 -2.76 4.08 -13.30
N VAL A 4 -1.64 3.84 -12.63
CA VAL A 4 -1.46 4.08 -11.20
C VAL A 4 -0.39 5.14 -10.97
N VAL A 5 -0.71 6.16 -10.18
CA VAL A 5 0.26 7.14 -9.68
C VAL A 5 0.65 6.75 -8.25
N LEU A 6 1.89 6.34 -8.07
CA LEU A 6 2.45 5.97 -6.77
C LEU A 6 3.21 7.16 -6.18
N VAL A 7 2.66 7.74 -5.12
CA VAL A 7 3.31 8.88 -4.46
C VAL A 7 4.39 8.40 -3.49
N ALA A 8 5.60 8.93 -3.63
CA ALA A 8 6.73 8.64 -2.75
C ALA A 8 7.24 9.93 -2.07
N THR A 9 7.79 9.81 -0.87
CA THR A 9 8.53 10.89 -0.19
C THR A 9 9.90 10.41 0.22
N VAL A 10 10.92 11.25 0.05
CA VAL A 10 12.29 10.97 0.48
C VAL A 10 12.34 10.62 1.98
N ARG A 11 11.56 11.32 2.80
CA ARG A 11 11.46 11.08 4.25
C ARG A 11 10.96 9.69 4.59
N ALA A 12 9.89 9.21 3.93
CA ALA A 12 9.37 7.87 4.16
C ALA A 12 10.38 6.80 3.74
N LEU A 13 11.10 7.02 2.65
CA LEU A 13 12.14 6.11 2.20
C LEU A 13 13.32 6.07 3.17
N LYS A 14 13.81 7.21 3.67
CA LYS A 14 14.85 7.25 4.72
C LYS A 14 14.40 6.56 6.01
N TYR A 15 13.13 6.74 6.41
CA TYR A 15 12.57 6.01 7.55
C TYR A 15 12.58 4.49 7.31
N ASN A 16 12.19 4.03 6.13
CA ASN A 16 12.28 2.62 5.73
C ASN A 16 13.73 2.11 5.65
N GLY A 17 14.71 3.00 5.51
CA GLY A 17 16.13 2.72 5.58
C GLY A 17 16.72 2.75 7.00
N GLY A 18 15.86 2.94 8.03
CA GLY A 18 16.24 2.87 9.45
C GLY A 18 16.52 4.22 10.11
N VAL A 19 16.29 5.36 9.44
CA VAL A 19 16.46 6.69 10.06
C VAL A 19 15.27 6.99 10.96
N PRO A 20 15.47 7.45 12.21
CA PRO A 20 14.39 7.90 13.08
C PRO A 20 13.58 9.03 12.46
N LYS A 21 12.26 9.06 12.70
CA LYS A 21 11.34 10.06 12.11
C LYS A 21 11.81 11.52 12.32
N ALA A 22 12.36 11.83 13.48
CA ALA A 22 12.85 13.18 13.81
C ALA A 22 14.07 13.61 12.95
N GLU A 23 14.80 12.66 12.38
CA GLU A 23 16.03 12.91 11.62
C GLU A 23 15.86 12.79 10.09
N THR A 24 14.69 12.39 9.63
CA THR A 24 14.42 12.20 8.19
C THR A 24 14.51 13.50 7.36
N GLY A 25 14.58 14.66 7.98
CA GLY A 25 14.80 15.95 7.31
C GLY A 25 16.27 16.23 6.93
N LYS A 26 17.25 15.46 7.44
CA LYS A 26 18.67 15.59 7.10
C LYS A 26 18.98 14.72 5.88
N GLU A 27 19.89 15.19 5.01
CA GLU A 27 20.37 14.37 3.89
C GLU A 27 20.99 13.06 4.39
N ASN A 28 20.58 11.95 3.78
CA ASN A 28 21.14 10.63 4.06
C ASN A 28 20.90 9.67 2.88
N LEU A 29 21.83 9.70 1.92
CA LEU A 29 21.77 8.88 0.72
C LEU A 29 21.86 7.37 1.02
N GLU A 30 22.65 6.97 2.02
CA GLU A 30 22.80 5.55 2.39
C GLU A 30 21.47 5.00 2.93
N ALA A 31 20.83 5.72 3.84
CA ALA A 31 19.53 5.31 4.35
C ALA A 31 18.44 5.35 3.27
N LEU A 32 18.49 6.35 2.40
CA LEU A 32 17.58 6.43 1.25
C LEU A 32 17.74 5.19 0.36
N GLU A 33 18.96 4.80 0.02
CA GLU A 33 19.21 3.61 -0.79
C GLU A 33 18.74 2.32 -0.11
N LYS A 34 18.96 2.18 1.20
CA LYS A 34 18.43 1.05 1.99
C LYS A 34 16.90 0.99 2.02
N GLY A 35 16.22 2.14 2.00
CA GLY A 35 14.76 2.21 2.03
C GLY A 35 14.08 2.10 0.67
N LEU A 36 14.79 2.34 -0.42
CA LEU A 36 14.28 2.23 -1.80
C LEU A 36 13.61 0.88 -2.12
N PRO A 37 14.07 -0.27 -1.63
CA PRO A 37 13.38 -1.55 -1.85
C PRO A 37 11.89 -1.55 -1.46
N ASN A 38 11.47 -0.71 -0.52
CA ASN A 38 10.05 -0.53 -0.19
C ASN A 38 9.27 0.05 -1.38
N LEU A 39 9.74 1.15 -1.97
CA LEU A 39 9.13 1.78 -3.15
C LEU A 39 9.14 0.83 -4.35
N LEU A 40 10.29 0.22 -4.62
CA LEU A 40 10.46 -0.68 -5.76
C LEU A 40 9.53 -1.90 -5.67
N ARG A 41 9.26 -2.40 -4.46
CA ARG A 41 8.28 -3.45 -4.22
C ARG A 41 6.85 -3.01 -4.60
N HIS A 42 6.46 -1.79 -4.25
CA HIS A 42 5.15 -1.27 -4.67
C HIS A 42 5.05 -1.12 -6.19
N VAL A 43 6.10 -0.60 -6.86
CA VAL A 43 6.15 -0.54 -8.33
C VAL A 43 6.04 -1.94 -8.94
N GLU A 44 6.78 -2.90 -8.41
CA GLU A 44 6.72 -4.30 -8.86
C GLU A 44 5.31 -4.89 -8.72
N ASN A 45 4.64 -4.68 -7.60
CA ASN A 45 3.28 -5.14 -7.38
C ASN A 45 2.32 -4.55 -8.42
N ILE A 46 2.41 -3.25 -8.69
CA ILE A 46 1.56 -2.57 -9.67
C ILE A 46 1.82 -3.11 -11.08
N THR A 47 3.08 -3.21 -11.47
CA THR A 47 3.45 -3.53 -12.86
C THR A 47 3.43 -5.03 -13.17
N LYS A 48 3.80 -5.90 -12.22
CA LYS A 48 3.90 -7.35 -12.44
C LYS A 48 2.70 -8.13 -11.95
N VAL A 49 2.12 -7.77 -10.77
CA VAL A 49 0.98 -8.50 -10.20
C VAL A 49 -0.33 -8.00 -10.78
N TYR A 50 -0.55 -6.67 -10.76
CA TYR A 50 -1.76 -6.06 -11.31
C TYR A 50 -1.68 -5.76 -12.80
N LYS A 51 -0.50 -5.84 -13.40
CA LYS A 51 -0.21 -5.55 -14.81
C LYS A 51 -0.70 -4.18 -15.27
N LEU A 52 -0.57 -3.18 -14.40
CA LEU A 52 -0.96 -1.81 -14.68
C LEU A 52 0.27 -0.93 -14.93
N PRO A 53 0.15 0.04 -15.84
CA PRO A 53 1.14 1.10 -15.96
C PRO A 53 1.28 1.86 -14.65
N CYS A 54 2.52 2.19 -14.26
CA CYS A 54 2.84 2.88 -13.02
C CYS A 54 3.69 4.12 -13.28
N VAL A 55 3.36 5.21 -12.60
CA VAL A 55 4.20 6.41 -12.50
C VAL A 55 4.53 6.66 -11.03
N VAL A 56 5.75 7.04 -10.75
CA VAL A 56 6.16 7.48 -9.41
C VAL A 56 6.19 9.00 -9.38
N ALA A 57 5.36 9.59 -8.51
CA ALA A 57 5.35 11.01 -8.21
C ALA A 57 6.10 11.25 -6.89
N ILE A 58 7.20 12.01 -6.94
CA ILE A 58 7.94 12.38 -5.74
C ILE A 58 7.30 13.63 -5.13
N ASN A 59 6.68 13.47 -3.97
CA ASN A 59 6.20 14.59 -3.16
C ASN A 59 7.39 15.21 -2.43
N ARG A 60 7.94 16.28 -3.01
CA ARG A 60 9.14 16.97 -2.56
C ARG A 60 8.85 17.85 -1.35
N PHE A 61 9.71 17.78 -0.35
CA PHE A 61 9.73 18.70 0.79
C PHE A 61 10.91 19.68 0.67
N PRO A 62 10.84 20.87 1.32
CA PRO A 62 11.90 21.88 1.22
C PRO A 62 13.29 21.41 1.68
N GLN A 63 13.36 20.36 2.50
CA GLN A 63 14.60 19.80 3.02
C GLN A 63 15.17 18.66 2.15
N ASP A 64 14.45 18.21 1.15
CA ASP A 64 14.91 17.15 0.25
C ASP A 64 15.97 17.71 -0.70
N THR A 65 17.13 17.05 -0.76
CA THR A 65 18.25 17.52 -1.60
C THR A 65 18.13 17.02 -3.04
N GLU A 66 18.77 17.73 -3.98
CA GLU A 66 18.80 17.31 -5.39
C GLU A 66 19.47 15.93 -5.57
N ALA A 67 20.46 15.61 -4.72
CA ALA A 67 21.12 14.30 -4.75
C ALA A 67 20.16 13.18 -4.35
N GLU A 68 19.34 13.40 -3.33
CA GLU A 68 18.31 12.44 -2.89
C GLU A 68 17.23 12.25 -3.96
N LEU A 69 16.73 13.31 -4.55
CA LEU A 69 15.72 13.26 -5.61
C LEU A 69 16.25 12.50 -6.82
N LYS A 70 17.48 12.81 -7.26
CA LYS A 70 18.13 12.15 -8.40
C LYS A 70 18.31 10.64 -8.15
N LEU A 71 18.69 10.23 -6.96
CA LEU A 71 18.83 8.82 -6.60
C LEU A 71 17.50 8.07 -6.75
N VAL A 72 16.39 8.65 -6.26
CA VAL A 72 15.06 8.04 -6.40
C VAL A 72 14.66 7.95 -7.88
N GLU A 73 14.85 9.01 -8.66
CA GLU A 73 14.55 9.02 -10.09
C GLU A 73 15.31 7.94 -10.86
N GLU A 74 16.61 7.83 -10.65
CA GLU A 74 17.46 6.85 -11.35
C GLU A 74 17.00 5.40 -11.06
N LYS A 75 16.71 5.10 -9.81
CA LYS A 75 16.21 3.77 -9.41
C LYS A 75 14.81 3.46 -9.98
N CYS A 76 13.92 4.46 -10.03
CA CYS A 76 12.59 4.28 -10.64
C CYS A 76 12.67 4.14 -12.17
N LYS A 77 13.50 4.92 -12.84
CA LYS A 77 13.72 4.81 -14.30
C LYS A 77 14.25 3.43 -14.71
N ALA A 78 15.11 2.81 -13.90
CA ALA A 78 15.61 1.46 -14.12
C ALA A 78 14.50 0.39 -14.13
N LEU A 79 13.33 0.65 -13.51
CA LEU A 79 12.16 -0.23 -13.54
C LEU A 79 11.15 0.10 -14.66
N GLY A 80 11.49 1.02 -15.57
CA GLY A 80 10.64 1.35 -16.73
C GLY A 80 9.44 2.25 -16.39
N VAL A 81 9.49 2.99 -15.28
CA VAL A 81 8.46 3.99 -14.91
C VAL A 81 8.49 5.16 -15.92
N LYS A 82 7.33 5.50 -16.51
CA LYS A 82 7.19 6.48 -17.61
C LYS A 82 6.19 7.60 -17.27
N GLU A 83 6.03 8.58 -18.15
CA GLU A 83 5.12 9.72 -17.97
C GLU A 83 3.62 9.34 -18.01
N VAL A 84 2.80 10.02 -17.16
CA VAL A 84 1.38 9.71 -16.92
C VAL A 84 0.53 9.75 -18.19
N ILE A 85 0.60 10.82 -18.98
CA ILE A 85 -0.33 11.04 -20.10
C ILE A 85 -0.18 9.93 -21.15
N ARG A 86 1.07 9.59 -21.51
CA ARG A 86 1.38 8.56 -22.51
C ARG A 86 0.99 7.13 -22.07
N LEU A 87 0.87 6.89 -20.76
CA LEU A 87 0.50 5.59 -20.21
C LEU A 87 -1.01 5.38 -20.16
N CYS A 88 -1.80 6.45 -20.01
CA CYS A 88 -3.26 6.36 -19.99
C CYS A 88 -3.85 5.91 -21.34
N ASP A 89 -3.15 6.22 -22.43
CA ASP A 89 -3.57 5.85 -23.80
C ASP A 89 -3.12 4.44 -24.22
N GLN A 90 -2.35 3.74 -23.37
CA GLN A 90 -1.89 2.40 -23.68
C GLN A 90 -2.90 1.33 -23.22
N PRO A 91 -3.09 0.25 -23.99
CA PRO A 91 -3.87 -0.88 -23.51
C PRO A 91 -3.20 -1.47 -22.26
N ASN A 92 -4.00 -1.83 -21.27
CA ASN A 92 -3.53 -2.52 -20.08
C ASN A 92 -4.15 -3.93 -20.01
N ASP A 93 -3.44 -4.81 -19.34
CA ASP A 93 -3.84 -6.21 -19.10
C ASP A 93 -4.08 -6.41 -17.60
N PHE A 94 -4.95 -5.56 -17.02
CA PHE A 94 -5.23 -5.60 -15.58
C PHE A 94 -5.66 -6.99 -15.12
N THR A 95 -5.00 -7.46 -14.06
CA THR A 95 -5.33 -8.73 -13.41
C THR A 95 -5.60 -8.54 -11.93
N PHE A 96 -6.60 -9.25 -11.41
CA PHE A 96 -6.82 -9.33 -9.97
C PHE A 96 -5.75 -10.20 -9.30
N SER A 97 -5.42 -9.91 -8.05
CA SER A 97 -4.45 -10.70 -7.28
C SER A 97 -4.99 -12.09 -6.89
N TYR A 98 -6.31 -12.26 -6.89
CA TYR A 98 -7.01 -13.51 -6.59
C TYR A 98 -8.36 -13.56 -7.32
N ASP A 99 -8.94 -14.74 -7.42
CA ASP A 99 -10.32 -14.93 -7.88
C ASP A 99 -11.29 -14.53 -6.75
N VAL A 100 -12.27 -13.67 -7.09
CA VAL A 100 -13.28 -13.20 -6.12
C VAL A 100 -14.14 -14.34 -5.57
N ASP A 101 -14.28 -15.43 -6.31
CA ASP A 101 -15.03 -16.62 -5.91
C ASP A 101 -14.23 -17.62 -5.06
N ALA A 102 -12.91 -17.39 -4.90
CA ALA A 102 -12.08 -18.23 -4.03
C ALA A 102 -12.50 -18.13 -2.55
N PRO A 103 -12.21 -19.14 -1.72
CA PRO A 103 -12.42 -19.10 -0.28
C PRO A 103 -11.73 -17.90 0.39
N ILE A 104 -12.30 -17.38 1.48
CA ILE A 104 -11.76 -16.20 2.20
C ILE A 104 -10.27 -16.38 2.55
N LYS A 105 -9.87 -17.55 3.03
CA LYS A 105 -8.48 -17.84 3.40
C LYS A 105 -7.54 -17.76 2.21
N ASP A 106 -7.94 -18.33 1.09
CA ASP A 106 -7.14 -18.36 -0.15
C ASP A 106 -6.92 -16.96 -0.71
N LYS A 107 -7.95 -16.09 -0.64
CA LYS A 107 -7.84 -14.67 -1.00
C LYS A 107 -6.83 -13.94 -0.12
N ILE A 108 -6.91 -14.12 1.21
CA ILE A 108 -5.97 -13.52 2.15
C ILE A 108 -4.55 -14.02 1.90
N GLU A 109 -4.38 -15.32 1.70
CA GLU A 109 -3.09 -15.93 1.40
C GLU A 109 -2.51 -15.41 0.08
N ALA A 110 -3.33 -15.26 -0.96
CA ALA A 110 -2.92 -14.69 -2.23
C ALA A 110 -2.40 -13.24 -2.08
N ILE A 111 -3.09 -12.40 -1.28
CA ILE A 111 -2.62 -11.04 -0.98
C ILE A 111 -1.27 -11.08 -0.27
N VAL A 112 -1.13 -11.90 0.78
CA VAL A 112 0.10 -11.97 1.56
C VAL A 112 1.27 -12.46 0.70
N LYS A 113 1.07 -13.50 -0.11
CA LYS A 113 2.13 -14.05 -0.97
C LYS A 113 2.47 -13.15 -2.15
N LYS A 114 1.46 -12.68 -2.89
CA LYS A 114 1.70 -11.93 -4.15
C LYS A 114 2.00 -10.44 -3.93
N ILE A 115 1.39 -9.81 -2.92
CA ILE A 115 1.48 -8.36 -2.70
C ILE A 115 2.47 -8.01 -1.59
N TYR A 116 2.40 -8.72 -0.45
CA TYR A 116 3.30 -8.45 0.67
C TYR A 116 4.60 -9.26 0.59
N HIS A 117 4.64 -10.32 -0.23
CA HIS A 117 5.76 -11.26 -0.37
C HIS A 117 6.12 -11.95 0.96
N GLY A 118 5.11 -12.21 1.78
CA GLY A 118 5.22 -13.05 2.96
C GLY A 118 5.18 -14.54 2.61
N ASP A 119 5.63 -15.38 3.52
CA ASP A 119 5.71 -16.84 3.32
C ASP A 119 4.35 -17.53 3.54
N GLY A 120 3.48 -16.93 4.35
CA GLY A 120 2.17 -17.50 4.66
C GLY A 120 1.33 -16.67 5.60
N VAL A 121 0.20 -17.26 5.98
CA VAL A 121 -0.79 -16.66 6.86
C VAL A 121 -1.14 -17.63 7.99
N THR A 122 -1.28 -17.11 9.19
CA THR A 122 -1.88 -17.81 10.32
C THR A 122 -3.18 -17.13 10.73
N PHE A 123 -4.11 -17.91 11.24
CA PHE A 123 -5.42 -17.42 11.70
C PHE A 123 -5.59 -17.76 13.18
N THR A 124 -6.01 -16.78 13.98
CA THR A 124 -6.39 -17.05 15.36
C THR A 124 -7.70 -17.87 15.41
N ALA A 125 -7.95 -18.56 16.50
CA ALA A 125 -9.21 -19.31 16.70
C ALA A 125 -10.45 -18.43 16.51
N ASN A 126 -10.37 -17.15 16.88
CA ASN A 126 -11.44 -16.18 16.67
C ASN A 126 -11.63 -15.86 15.17
N ALA A 127 -10.56 -15.62 14.43
CA ALA A 127 -10.63 -15.39 12.99
C ALA A 127 -11.20 -16.61 12.25
N GLU A 128 -10.80 -17.83 12.64
CA GLU A 128 -11.34 -19.08 12.10
C GLU A 128 -12.86 -19.18 12.28
N LYS A 129 -13.35 -18.90 13.51
CA LYS A 129 -14.79 -18.90 13.81
C LYS A 129 -15.53 -17.86 12.98
N GLN A 130 -14.97 -16.65 12.86
CA GLN A 130 -15.57 -15.57 12.05
C GLN A 130 -15.63 -15.94 10.58
N ILE A 131 -14.55 -16.48 10.00
CA ILE A 131 -14.50 -16.94 8.60
C ILE A 131 -15.58 -17.99 8.35
N LYS A 132 -15.72 -18.99 9.24
CA LYS A 132 -16.76 -20.02 9.13
C LYS A 132 -18.16 -19.39 9.12
N THR A 133 -18.47 -18.52 10.07
CA THR A 133 -19.76 -17.83 10.15
C THR A 133 -20.05 -17.00 8.89
N LEU A 134 -19.06 -16.26 8.40
CA LEU A 134 -19.21 -15.44 7.19
C LEU A 134 -19.44 -16.27 5.93
N THR A 135 -18.82 -17.43 5.85
CA THR A 135 -19.03 -18.38 4.74
C THR A 135 -20.45 -18.97 4.80
N GLU A 136 -20.91 -19.38 5.99
CA GLU A 136 -22.28 -19.91 6.20
C GLU A 136 -23.36 -18.87 5.86
N LEU A 137 -23.07 -17.57 6.05
CA LEU A 137 -23.96 -16.47 5.72
C LEU A 137 -23.88 -16.04 4.22
N GLY A 138 -23.08 -16.71 3.39
CA GLY A 138 -22.93 -16.39 1.98
C GLY A 138 -22.06 -15.17 1.66
N TYR A 139 -21.28 -14.70 2.65
CA TYR A 139 -20.37 -13.57 2.44
C TYR A 139 -18.98 -13.97 1.90
N ASP A 140 -18.76 -15.18 1.43
CA ASP A 140 -17.49 -15.68 0.90
C ASP A 140 -17.09 -15.11 -0.47
N LYS A 141 -18.01 -14.52 -1.23
CA LYS A 141 -17.80 -13.97 -2.56
C LYS A 141 -17.34 -12.50 -2.62
N MET A 142 -17.25 -11.82 -1.50
CA MET A 142 -16.81 -10.42 -1.45
C MET A 142 -15.28 -10.27 -1.51
N PRO A 143 -14.74 -9.14 -1.99
CA PRO A 143 -13.32 -8.85 -1.94
C PRO A 143 -12.79 -8.67 -0.51
N ILE A 144 -11.48 -8.80 -0.33
CA ILE A 144 -10.78 -8.67 0.96
C ILE A 144 -10.02 -7.35 1.00
N CYS A 145 -10.25 -6.57 2.05
CA CYS A 145 -9.42 -5.44 2.44
C CYS A 145 -8.53 -5.86 3.63
N MET A 146 -7.22 -5.78 3.44
CA MET A 146 -6.27 -6.10 4.51
C MET A 146 -5.95 -4.87 5.34
N ALA A 147 -6.38 -4.85 6.60
CA ALA A 147 -6.02 -3.81 7.55
C ALA A 147 -4.80 -4.26 8.37
N LYS A 148 -3.67 -3.62 8.13
CA LYS A 148 -2.37 -3.87 8.76
C LYS A 148 -1.62 -2.57 9.03
N THR A 149 -0.47 -2.64 9.72
CA THR A 149 0.39 -1.46 9.91
C THR A 149 0.79 -0.82 8.57
N GLN A 150 0.80 0.50 8.52
CA GLN A 150 1.27 1.29 7.36
C GLN A 150 2.80 1.34 7.24
N TYR A 151 3.53 0.88 8.24
CA TYR A 151 4.99 1.01 8.30
C TYR A 151 5.76 -0.15 7.68
N SER A 152 5.10 -1.26 7.35
CA SER A 152 5.76 -2.47 6.85
C SER A 152 4.84 -3.23 5.88
N PHE A 153 5.40 -4.07 5.01
CA PHE A 153 4.65 -5.11 4.31
C PHE A 153 4.22 -6.26 5.23
N SER A 154 4.93 -6.46 6.36
CA SER A 154 4.55 -7.39 7.43
C SER A 154 3.45 -6.79 8.32
N ASP A 155 2.90 -7.58 9.23
CA ASP A 155 2.07 -7.14 10.36
C ASP A 155 2.91 -6.59 11.54
N ASP A 156 4.24 -6.71 11.47
CA ASP A 156 5.20 -6.15 12.42
C ASP A 156 5.73 -4.78 11.90
N PRO A 157 5.43 -3.67 12.59
CA PRO A 157 5.85 -2.33 12.15
C PRO A 157 7.37 -2.11 12.23
N ALA A 158 8.12 -2.96 12.92
CA ALA A 158 9.57 -2.87 13.01
C ALA A 158 10.30 -3.45 11.78
N LYS A 159 9.62 -4.26 10.98
CA LYS A 159 10.17 -4.85 9.75
C LYS A 159 10.08 -3.88 8.59
N LEU A 160 10.99 -2.92 8.53
CA LEU A 160 11.03 -1.85 7.52
C LEU A 160 11.50 -2.34 6.13
N GLY A 161 11.39 -1.47 5.12
CA GLY A 161 11.87 -1.72 3.76
C GLY A 161 11.01 -2.72 2.99
N ALA A 162 11.63 -3.78 2.50
CA ALA A 162 10.98 -4.90 1.79
C ALA A 162 11.31 -6.23 2.51
N PRO A 163 10.69 -6.51 3.65
CA PRO A 163 10.98 -7.70 4.44
C PRO A 163 10.67 -8.98 3.68
N LYS A 164 11.34 -10.06 4.09
CA LYS A 164 11.13 -11.43 3.60
C LYS A 164 11.09 -12.38 4.80
N GLY A 165 10.64 -13.62 4.60
CA GLY A 165 10.67 -14.64 5.64
C GLY A 165 9.71 -14.34 6.78
N PHE A 166 8.52 -13.81 6.51
CA PHE A 166 7.54 -13.48 7.54
C PHE A 166 6.17 -14.10 7.23
N THR A 167 5.46 -14.39 8.30
CA THR A 167 4.07 -14.85 8.25
C THR A 167 3.17 -13.78 8.84
N VAL A 168 2.02 -13.53 8.22
CA VAL A 168 1.03 -12.56 8.70
C VAL A 168 -0.01 -13.26 9.56
N THR A 169 -0.34 -12.71 10.72
CA THR A 169 -1.37 -13.25 11.62
C THR A 169 -2.66 -12.47 11.48
N VAL A 170 -3.72 -13.14 10.98
CA VAL A 170 -5.07 -12.58 10.93
C VAL A 170 -5.77 -12.84 12.28
N ARG A 171 -6.14 -11.75 12.97
CA ARG A 171 -6.78 -11.81 14.30
C ARG A 171 -8.30 -11.75 14.23
N ASN A 172 -8.84 -10.98 13.30
CA ASN A 172 -10.27 -10.79 13.11
C ASN A 172 -10.60 -10.65 11.62
N VAL A 173 -11.82 -11.08 11.27
CA VAL A 173 -12.40 -10.81 9.95
C VAL A 173 -13.80 -10.25 10.15
N LYS A 174 -14.06 -9.06 9.59
CA LYS A 174 -15.34 -8.34 9.72
C LYS A 174 -15.91 -8.04 8.33
N VAL A 175 -17.23 -7.92 8.25
CA VAL A 175 -17.91 -7.38 7.05
C VAL A 175 -18.07 -5.88 7.22
N SER A 176 -17.75 -5.13 6.16
CA SER A 176 -18.13 -3.72 6.01
C SER A 176 -19.38 -3.67 5.14
N ALA A 177 -20.54 -3.73 5.80
CA ALA A 177 -21.83 -4.01 5.15
C ALA A 177 -22.32 -2.92 4.17
N GLY A 178 -21.78 -1.70 4.25
CA GLY A 178 -22.13 -0.59 3.32
C GLY A 178 -21.19 -0.42 2.15
N GLU A 179 -20.11 -1.20 2.07
CA GLU A 179 -19.01 -1.01 1.14
C GLU A 179 -18.66 -2.27 0.35
N ASP A 180 -19.47 -3.33 0.48
CA ASP A 180 -19.37 -4.62 -0.22
C ASP A 180 -17.98 -5.28 -0.18
N PHE A 181 -17.24 -5.11 0.94
CA PHE A 181 -15.98 -5.82 1.17
C PHE A 181 -15.82 -6.31 2.61
N ARG A 182 -14.85 -7.21 2.83
CA ARG A 182 -14.45 -7.71 4.15
C ARG A 182 -13.13 -7.12 4.58
N VAL A 183 -13.04 -6.82 5.87
CA VAL A 183 -11.82 -6.33 6.49
C VAL A 183 -11.16 -7.45 7.28
N ALA A 184 -9.98 -7.87 6.85
CA ALA A 184 -9.11 -8.77 7.60
C ALA A 184 -8.14 -7.92 8.44
N LEU A 185 -8.30 -7.99 9.76
CA LEU A 185 -7.47 -7.25 10.72
C LEU A 185 -6.26 -8.08 11.13
N THR A 186 -5.08 -7.53 10.93
CA THR A 186 -3.81 -8.12 11.35
C THR A 186 -3.12 -7.21 12.34
N GLY A 187 -2.57 -7.75 13.42
CA GLY A 187 -1.94 -6.93 14.45
C GLY A 187 -2.93 -6.05 15.24
N GLU A 188 -2.41 -5.04 15.93
CA GLU A 188 -3.20 -4.03 16.65
C GLU A 188 -3.43 -2.83 15.72
N ILE A 189 -4.67 -2.68 15.23
CA ILE A 189 -5.05 -1.60 14.34
C ILE A 189 -6.18 -0.81 14.95
N MET A 190 -5.96 0.50 15.06
CA MET A 190 -7.00 1.45 15.40
C MET A 190 -7.80 1.76 14.13
N THR A 191 -9.08 1.43 14.14
CA THR A 191 -9.98 1.82 13.05
C THR A 191 -10.19 3.33 13.08
N MET A 192 -10.10 3.98 11.91
CA MET A 192 -10.39 5.41 11.81
C MET A 192 -11.82 5.70 12.27
N PRO A 193 -12.04 6.76 13.07
CA PRO A 193 -13.39 7.24 13.33
C PRO A 193 -14.02 7.70 12.00
N SER A 194 -15.35 7.63 11.91
CA SER A 194 -16.09 8.14 10.75
C SER A 194 -15.77 9.62 10.49
N LEU A 195 -15.82 10.03 9.23
CA LEU A 195 -15.64 11.42 8.82
C LEU A 195 -16.66 12.32 9.53
N GLN A 196 -16.29 13.58 9.73
CA GLN A 196 -17.20 14.61 10.24
C GLN A 196 -18.40 14.76 9.30
N LYS A 197 -19.56 15.19 9.83
CA LYS A 197 -20.80 15.39 9.07
C LYS A 197 -20.60 16.35 7.87
N VAL A 198 -19.68 17.30 8.01
CA VAL A 198 -19.21 18.19 6.94
C VAL A 198 -17.69 17.97 6.83
N PRO A 199 -17.21 17.20 5.87
CA PRO A 199 -15.78 16.93 5.71
C PRO A 199 -15.03 18.20 5.25
N ALA A 200 -13.77 18.32 5.64
CA ALA A 200 -12.91 19.44 5.26
C ALA A 200 -12.77 19.59 3.73
N THR A 201 -12.87 18.48 2.99
CA THR A 201 -12.83 18.44 1.53
C THR A 201 -13.92 19.27 0.84
N GLU A 202 -15.03 19.57 1.50
CA GLU A 202 -16.06 20.46 0.95
C GLU A 202 -15.64 21.93 0.94
N ARG A 203 -14.56 22.27 1.65
CA ARG A 203 -14.05 23.66 1.78
C ARG A 203 -12.68 23.85 1.15
N ILE A 204 -12.02 22.75 0.78
CA ILE A 204 -10.71 22.78 0.12
C ILE A 204 -10.93 22.99 -1.37
N ASP A 205 -10.36 24.06 -1.91
CA ASP A 205 -10.38 24.37 -3.33
C ASP A 205 -9.01 24.80 -3.84
N VAL A 206 -8.82 24.73 -5.13
CA VAL A 206 -7.58 25.14 -5.81
C VAL A 206 -7.96 26.13 -6.90
N ASP A 207 -7.48 27.38 -6.81
CA ASP A 207 -7.69 28.39 -7.83
C ASP A 207 -6.91 28.13 -9.13
N GLU A 208 -7.21 28.91 -10.17
CA GLU A 208 -6.54 28.82 -11.50
C GLU A 208 -5.04 29.08 -11.46
N ASN A 209 -4.49 29.65 -10.38
CA ASN A 209 -3.07 29.87 -10.15
C ASN A 209 -2.42 28.75 -9.30
N GLY A 210 -3.17 27.70 -8.96
CA GLY A 210 -2.72 26.60 -8.12
C GLY A 210 -2.66 26.92 -6.62
N LYS A 211 -3.27 28.03 -6.16
CA LYS A 211 -3.33 28.37 -4.74
C LYS A 211 -4.43 27.57 -4.06
N ILE A 212 -4.05 26.84 -3.01
CA ILE A 212 -4.97 26.04 -2.21
C ILE A 212 -5.61 26.92 -1.13
N SER A 213 -6.94 26.90 -1.03
CA SER A 213 -7.73 27.42 0.08
C SER A 213 -8.24 26.27 0.95
N VAL A 214 -8.33 26.48 2.29
CA VAL A 214 -8.75 25.46 3.26
C VAL A 214 -9.85 26.04 4.17
#